data_e42806fa06a8cfa87a588343189e2834
#
_entry.id   e42806fa06a8cfa87a588343189e2834
#
_cell.length_a   1.000
_cell.length_b   1.000
_cell.length_c   1.000
_cell.angle_alpha   90.00
_cell.angle_beta   90.00
_cell.angle_gamma   90.00
#
_symmetry.space_group_name_H-M   'P 1'
#
loop_
_entity.id
_entity.type
_entity.pdbx_description
1 polymer ?
#
loop_
_entity_poly.entity_id
_entity_poly.type
_entity_poly.pdbx_seq_one_letter_code
_entity_poly.pdbx_strand_id
1 'polypeptide(L)'
;MVRCLIALGGNLGGSELLFQRAIEQLDADGDRVLAVSRNFETRAVGEQAGGGFLNAAAVLESAAGPWQLLQRLQAVESVCGRERMLRWGPRTLDLDLLLFGESEQWESGLILPHPAMWLRRFVLSSAVEVAGDMWHPRLGQSIDQLWQQLCVPQFAVGVELSGELAESADFAGFLEQPLQHGAVSFQRSVAAVGVAVNWFARLQLRRADLRNPPWSYPEAYPGDRTLVLFVRSPENALEQLRQTATAITG
;
A
#
# COMPACT_ATOMS: atom_id res chain seq x y z
N MET A 1 16.00 -19.85 6.12
CA MET A 1 14.71 -19.43 5.50
C MET A 1 14.25 -18.15 6.17
N VAL A 2 13.62 -17.25 5.44
CA VAL A 2 13.14 -15.95 5.93
C VAL A 2 11.61 -15.96 5.91
N ARG A 3 10.98 -15.51 7.01
CA ARG A 3 9.52 -15.30 7.06
C ARG A 3 9.16 -14.09 6.21
N CYS A 4 8.22 -14.28 5.29
CA CYS A 4 7.75 -13.27 4.37
C CYS A 4 6.25 -13.11 4.50
N LEU A 5 5.75 -11.89 4.37
CA LEU A 5 4.32 -11.59 4.33
C LEU A 5 3.95 -11.16 2.93
N ILE A 6 2.93 -11.78 2.36
CA ILE A 6 2.35 -11.40 1.07
C ILE A 6 0.87 -11.03 1.23
N ALA A 7 0.39 -10.13 0.36
CA ALA A 7 -1.04 -9.91 0.16
C ALA A 7 -1.52 -10.56 -1.14
N LEU A 8 -2.75 -11.04 -1.11
CA LEU A 8 -3.47 -11.55 -2.26
C LEU A 8 -4.69 -10.66 -2.49
N GLY A 9 -4.89 -10.19 -3.72
CA GLY A 9 -6.02 -9.35 -4.12
C GLY A 9 -6.64 -9.81 -5.43
N GLY A 10 -7.97 -9.70 -5.57
CA GLY A 10 -8.67 -10.00 -6.82
C GLY A 10 -10.09 -9.44 -6.83
N ASN A 11 -10.59 -9.06 -8.01
CA ASN A 11 -11.95 -8.52 -8.16
C ASN A 11 -12.70 -9.07 -9.37
N LEU A 12 -12.11 -10.03 -10.09
CA LEU A 12 -12.80 -10.78 -11.12
C LEU A 12 -13.28 -12.12 -10.55
N GLY A 13 -14.46 -12.59 -10.99
CA GLY A 13 -15.08 -13.78 -10.45
C GLY A 13 -14.15 -15.00 -10.35
N GLY A 14 -14.26 -15.77 -9.27
CA GLY A 14 -13.41 -16.93 -9.00
C GLY A 14 -12.13 -16.62 -8.23
N SER A 15 -11.98 -15.42 -7.64
CA SER A 15 -10.78 -15.03 -6.88
C SER A 15 -10.42 -16.00 -5.75
N GLU A 16 -11.39 -16.61 -5.06
CA GLU A 16 -11.11 -17.62 -4.03
C GLU A 16 -10.34 -18.82 -4.58
N LEU A 17 -10.79 -19.37 -5.71
CA LEU A 17 -10.13 -20.50 -6.37
C LEU A 17 -8.73 -20.10 -6.86
N LEU A 18 -8.57 -18.87 -7.34
CA LEU A 18 -7.27 -18.36 -7.78
C LEU A 18 -6.32 -18.18 -6.60
N PHE A 19 -6.79 -17.71 -5.44
CA PHE A 19 -6.00 -17.61 -4.22
C PHE A 19 -5.51 -19.00 -3.77
N GLN A 20 -6.41 -19.98 -3.74
CA GLN A 20 -6.05 -21.36 -3.40
C GLN A 20 -4.97 -21.90 -4.36
N ARG A 21 -5.14 -21.75 -5.67
CA ARG A 21 -4.15 -22.18 -6.67
C ARG A 21 -2.82 -21.47 -6.52
N ALA A 22 -2.84 -20.18 -6.23
CA ALA A 22 -1.62 -19.40 -6.02
C ALA A 22 -0.84 -19.91 -4.79
N ILE A 23 -1.54 -20.19 -3.69
CA ILE A 23 -0.94 -20.73 -2.48
C ILE A 23 -0.36 -22.14 -2.73
N GLU A 24 -1.10 -23.02 -3.41
CA GLU A 24 -0.62 -24.38 -3.78
C GLU A 24 0.63 -24.29 -4.68
N GLN A 25 0.67 -23.37 -5.64
CA GLN A 25 1.82 -23.17 -6.53
C GLN A 25 3.05 -22.67 -5.77
N LEU A 26 2.89 -21.69 -4.87
CA LEU A 26 3.99 -21.16 -4.08
C LEU A 26 4.61 -22.23 -3.17
N ASP A 27 3.79 -23.06 -2.53
CA ASP A 27 4.25 -24.16 -1.68
C ASP A 27 4.99 -25.24 -2.50
N ALA A 28 4.57 -25.49 -3.74
CA ALA A 28 5.22 -26.43 -4.64
C ALA A 28 6.55 -25.92 -5.21
N ASP A 29 6.72 -24.60 -5.39
CA ASP A 29 7.90 -23.96 -5.99
C ASP A 29 9.07 -23.79 -5.01
N GLY A 30 8.99 -24.39 -3.81
CA GLY A 30 10.06 -24.45 -2.82
C GLY A 30 10.03 -23.34 -1.77
N ASP A 31 8.98 -22.54 -1.75
CA ASP A 31 8.61 -21.74 -0.60
C ASP A 31 7.67 -22.56 0.30
N ARG A 32 7.69 -22.33 1.59
CA ARG A 32 6.81 -23.05 2.52
C ARG A 32 5.70 -22.10 3.00
N VAL A 33 4.46 -22.40 2.68
CA VAL A 33 3.32 -21.65 3.21
C VAL A 33 3.08 -22.03 4.67
N LEU A 34 3.16 -21.06 5.58
CA LEU A 34 2.99 -21.27 7.03
C LEU A 34 1.55 -21.03 7.47
N ALA A 35 0.92 -19.98 6.93
CA ALA A 35 -0.44 -19.60 7.28
C ALA A 35 -1.07 -18.78 6.14
N VAL A 36 -2.39 -18.91 6.00
CA VAL A 36 -3.22 -18.11 5.10
C VAL A 36 -4.39 -17.57 5.90
N SER A 37 -4.69 -16.28 5.76
CA SER A 37 -5.86 -15.66 6.38
C SER A 37 -7.16 -16.14 5.73
N ARG A 38 -8.30 -15.90 6.36
CA ARG A 38 -9.57 -15.93 5.64
C ARG A 38 -9.62 -14.84 4.57
N ASN A 39 -10.60 -14.97 3.67
CA ASN A 39 -10.87 -13.98 2.65
C ASN A 39 -11.71 -12.82 3.21
N PHE A 40 -11.36 -11.60 2.82
CA PHE A 40 -12.04 -10.36 3.20
C PHE A 40 -12.62 -9.69 1.96
N GLU A 41 -13.90 -9.46 1.94
CA GLU A 41 -14.54 -8.62 0.93
C GLU A 41 -14.37 -7.14 1.31
N THR A 42 -13.90 -6.34 0.36
CA THR A 42 -13.72 -4.88 0.55
C THR A 42 -14.22 -4.12 -0.65
N ARG A 43 -14.48 -2.83 -0.45
CA ARG A 43 -14.84 -1.93 -1.55
C ARG A 43 -13.63 -1.69 -2.44
N ALA A 44 -13.90 -1.54 -3.73
CA ALA A 44 -12.89 -1.15 -4.69
C ALA A 44 -12.32 0.24 -4.37
N VAL A 45 -11.00 0.39 -4.45
CA VAL A 45 -10.32 1.68 -4.35
C VAL A 45 -10.14 2.25 -5.75
N GLY A 46 -10.86 3.32 -6.08
CA GLY A 46 -10.87 3.99 -7.40
C GLY A 46 -12.12 3.70 -8.23
N GLU A 47 -12.57 4.72 -8.99
CA GLU A 47 -13.82 4.68 -9.78
C GLU A 47 -13.80 3.61 -10.90
N GLN A 48 -12.63 3.25 -11.41
CA GLN A 48 -12.48 2.27 -12.51
C GLN A 48 -12.23 0.84 -12.02
N ALA A 49 -12.19 0.60 -10.72
CA ALA A 49 -11.80 -0.68 -10.16
C ALA A 49 -12.91 -1.75 -10.21
N GLY A 50 -14.12 -1.43 -10.69
CA GLY A 50 -15.22 -2.39 -10.84
C GLY A 50 -15.90 -2.76 -9.50
N GLY A 51 -16.30 -4.02 -9.35
CA GLY A 51 -16.98 -4.55 -8.15
C GLY A 51 -16.10 -4.66 -6.92
N GLY A 52 -16.62 -5.29 -5.85
CA GLY A 52 -15.87 -5.54 -4.62
C GLY A 52 -14.59 -6.32 -4.87
N PHE A 53 -13.59 -6.11 -4.01
CA PHE A 53 -12.35 -6.86 -4.00
C PHE A 53 -12.40 -7.96 -2.94
N LEU A 54 -11.83 -9.11 -3.28
CA LEU A 54 -11.45 -10.12 -2.31
C LEU A 54 -9.99 -9.92 -1.95
N ASN A 55 -9.66 -9.94 -0.66
CA ASN A 55 -8.31 -9.79 -0.16
C ASN A 55 -8.00 -10.90 0.84
N ALA A 56 -6.76 -11.35 0.85
CA ALA A 56 -6.21 -12.26 1.84
C ALA A 56 -4.73 -11.93 2.09
N ALA A 57 -4.15 -12.55 3.10
CA ALA A 57 -2.72 -12.50 3.36
C ALA A 57 -2.19 -13.90 3.60
N ALA A 58 -0.91 -14.12 3.28
CA ALA A 58 -0.23 -15.35 3.61
C ALA A 58 1.17 -15.09 4.17
N VAL A 59 1.59 -15.95 5.09
CA VAL A 59 2.95 -15.99 5.60
C VAL A 59 3.67 -17.16 4.96
N LEU A 60 4.83 -16.88 4.38
CA LEU A 60 5.71 -17.87 3.76
C LEU A 60 7.04 -17.95 4.50
N GLU A 61 7.69 -19.09 4.43
CA GLU A 61 9.14 -19.21 4.62
C GLU A 61 9.82 -19.43 3.27
N SER A 62 10.74 -18.55 2.90
CA SER A 62 11.50 -18.64 1.64
C SER A 62 13.00 -18.76 1.91
N ALA A 63 13.67 -19.61 1.13
CA ALA A 63 15.12 -19.66 1.04
C ALA A 63 15.65 -18.72 -0.06
N ALA A 64 14.79 -18.21 -0.92
CA ALA A 64 15.12 -17.28 -1.98
C ALA A 64 15.38 -15.88 -1.42
N GLY A 65 16.09 -15.05 -2.18
CA GLY A 65 16.19 -13.62 -1.89
C GLY A 65 14.90 -12.86 -2.28
N PRO A 66 14.74 -11.60 -1.83
CA PRO A 66 13.50 -10.85 -2.04
C PRO A 66 13.15 -10.65 -3.53
N TRP A 67 14.13 -10.42 -4.40
CA TRP A 67 13.93 -10.34 -5.84
C TRP A 67 13.45 -11.66 -6.47
N GLN A 68 14.02 -12.77 -6.04
CA GLN A 68 13.63 -14.09 -6.53
C GLN A 68 12.21 -14.43 -6.09
N LEU A 69 11.85 -14.11 -4.83
CA LEU A 69 10.49 -14.29 -4.35
C LEU A 69 9.51 -13.41 -5.13
N LEU A 70 9.82 -12.12 -5.37
CA LEU A 70 9.00 -11.25 -6.20
C LEU A 70 8.77 -11.83 -7.60
N GLN A 71 9.81 -12.36 -8.24
CA GLN A 71 9.71 -13.00 -9.55
C GLN A 71 8.80 -14.24 -9.53
N ARG A 72 8.85 -15.05 -8.46
CA ARG A 72 7.95 -16.19 -8.28
C ARG A 72 6.50 -15.73 -8.13
N LEU A 73 6.23 -14.71 -7.31
CA LEU A 73 4.90 -14.14 -7.17
C LEU A 73 4.36 -13.69 -8.53
N GLN A 74 5.16 -12.98 -9.32
CA GLN A 74 4.77 -12.54 -10.67
C GLN A 74 4.56 -13.69 -11.65
N ALA A 75 5.33 -14.77 -11.54
CA ALA A 75 5.14 -15.97 -12.34
C ALA A 75 3.80 -16.66 -12.00
N VAL A 76 3.48 -16.77 -10.71
CA VAL A 76 2.18 -17.32 -10.26
C VAL A 76 1.02 -16.48 -10.75
N GLU A 77 1.10 -15.15 -10.66
CA GLU A 77 0.09 -14.23 -11.22
C GLU A 77 -0.12 -14.50 -12.73
N SER A 78 0.96 -14.64 -13.47
CA SER A 78 0.90 -14.89 -14.92
C SER A 78 0.23 -16.23 -15.24
N VAL A 79 0.53 -17.30 -14.49
CA VAL A 79 -0.11 -18.61 -14.62
C VAL A 79 -1.60 -18.53 -14.27
N CYS A 80 -1.98 -17.68 -13.31
CA CYS A 80 -3.37 -17.42 -12.92
C CYS A 80 -4.12 -16.46 -13.87
N GLY A 81 -3.54 -16.16 -15.03
CA GLY A 81 -4.22 -15.40 -16.09
C GLY A 81 -4.21 -13.88 -15.90
N ARG A 82 -3.22 -13.34 -15.18
CA ARG A 82 -3.06 -11.88 -15.08
C ARG A 82 -2.61 -11.29 -16.41
N GLU A 83 -3.46 -10.52 -17.04
CA GLU A 83 -3.10 -9.66 -18.18
C GLU A 83 -2.84 -8.22 -17.68
N ARG A 84 -1.64 -7.68 -17.92
CA ARG A 84 -1.27 -6.30 -17.56
C ARG A 84 -1.81 -5.31 -18.60
N MET A 85 -3.13 -5.12 -18.69
CA MET A 85 -3.72 -4.22 -19.68
C MET A 85 -3.86 -2.77 -19.24
N LEU A 86 -4.16 -2.50 -17.97
CA LEU A 86 -4.34 -1.12 -17.46
C LEU A 86 -3.84 -1.00 -16.01
N ARG A 87 -3.20 0.13 -15.70
CA ARG A 87 -2.89 0.51 -14.32
C ARG A 87 -4.22 0.76 -13.58
N TRP A 88 -4.48 0.02 -12.49
CA TRP A 88 -5.73 0.05 -11.72
C TRP A 88 -6.95 -0.61 -12.39
N GLY A 89 -6.77 -1.38 -13.45
CA GLY A 89 -7.83 -2.18 -14.07
C GLY A 89 -8.25 -3.38 -13.23
N PRO A 90 -9.36 -4.05 -13.62
CA PRO A 90 -9.80 -5.29 -13.00
C PRO A 90 -8.66 -6.34 -13.06
N ARG A 91 -8.47 -7.08 -11.96
CA ARG A 91 -7.38 -8.07 -11.83
C ARG A 91 -7.92 -9.39 -11.38
N THR A 92 -7.49 -10.44 -12.07
CA THR A 92 -7.80 -11.83 -11.68
C THR A 92 -7.13 -12.18 -10.37
N LEU A 93 -5.84 -11.86 -10.24
CA LEU A 93 -4.99 -12.06 -9.07
C LEU A 93 -3.90 -10.99 -9.02
N ASP A 94 -3.65 -10.44 -7.85
CA ASP A 94 -2.55 -9.54 -7.52
C ASP A 94 -1.81 -10.09 -6.28
N LEU A 95 -0.49 -10.27 -6.37
CA LEU A 95 0.33 -10.77 -5.28
C LEU A 95 1.38 -9.73 -4.93
N ASP A 96 1.21 -9.04 -3.81
CA ASP A 96 2.14 -8.04 -3.32
C ASP A 96 3.06 -8.61 -2.23
N LEU A 97 4.38 -8.48 -2.39
CA LEU A 97 5.34 -8.76 -1.33
C LEU A 97 5.35 -7.59 -0.34
N LEU A 98 4.87 -7.83 0.87
CA LEU A 98 4.70 -6.80 1.90
C LEU A 98 5.92 -6.67 2.80
N LEU A 99 6.40 -7.80 3.34
CA LEU A 99 7.56 -7.90 4.22
C LEU A 99 8.45 -9.08 3.81
N PHE A 100 9.76 -8.92 3.94
CA PHE A 100 10.74 -9.98 3.78
C PHE A 100 11.66 -10.00 5.01
N GLY A 101 11.27 -10.71 6.06
CA GLY A 101 11.86 -10.55 7.39
C GLY A 101 11.83 -9.08 7.82
N GLU A 102 12.96 -8.59 8.29
CA GLU A 102 13.18 -7.17 8.62
C GLU A 102 13.97 -6.43 7.53
N SER A 103 14.01 -6.96 6.31
CA SER A 103 14.77 -6.35 5.21
C SER A 103 14.14 -5.06 4.74
N GLU A 104 15.01 -4.08 4.47
CA GLU A 104 14.68 -2.84 3.79
C GLU A 104 15.32 -2.84 2.40
N GLN A 105 14.50 -2.62 1.36
CA GLN A 105 14.94 -2.57 -0.04
C GLN A 105 14.39 -1.32 -0.71
N TRP A 106 15.21 -0.65 -1.54
CA TRP A 106 14.86 0.59 -2.22
C TRP A 106 15.42 0.57 -3.63
N GLU A 107 14.87 -0.33 -4.42
CA GLU A 107 15.32 -0.54 -5.78
C GLU A 107 14.16 -0.37 -6.76
N SER A 108 14.51 -0.05 -8.01
CA SER A 108 13.53 -0.02 -9.09
C SER A 108 12.81 -1.35 -9.20
N GLY A 109 11.50 -1.35 -8.90
CA GLY A 109 10.65 -2.54 -8.97
C GLY A 109 10.55 -3.35 -7.68
N LEU A 110 11.34 -3.06 -6.63
CA LEU A 110 11.22 -3.71 -5.33
C LEU A 110 11.46 -2.72 -4.19
N ILE A 111 10.39 -2.40 -3.47
CA ILE A 111 10.46 -1.59 -2.25
C ILE A 111 9.92 -2.41 -1.09
N LEU A 112 10.74 -2.60 -0.06
CA LEU A 112 10.38 -3.31 1.17
C LEU A 112 10.75 -2.48 2.41
N PRO A 113 9.90 -2.44 3.41
CA PRO A 113 8.50 -2.88 3.41
C PRO A 113 7.67 -2.23 2.31
N HIS A 114 6.59 -2.88 1.86
CA HIS A 114 5.72 -2.30 0.83
C HIS A 114 5.21 -0.91 1.26
N PRO A 115 5.42 0.16 0.47
CA PRO A 115 5.34 1.54 0.94
C PRO A 115 4.00 1.95 1.55
N ALA A 116 2.90 1.37 1.08
CA ALA A 116 1.56 1.76 1.50
C ALA A 116 0.85 0.71 2.37
N MET A 117 1.52 -0.39 2.77
CA MET A 117 0.85 -1.46 3.51
C MET A 117 0.26 -1.00 4.84
N TRP A 118 0.98 -0.13 5.56
CA TRP A 118 0.66 0.33 6.89
C TRP A 118 -0.59 1.23 7.00
N LEU A 119 -1.05 1.80 5.87
CA LEU A 119 -2.24 2.66 5.82
C LEU A 119 -3.43 1.98 5.10
N ARG A 120 -3.23 0.80 4.53
CA ARG A 120 -4.27 0.07 3.79
C ARG A 120 -5.02 -0.89 4.71
N ARG A 121 -6.23 -0.51 5.09
CA ARG A 121 -7.08 -1.35 5.95
C ARG A 121 -7.30 -2.74 5.37
N PHE A 122 -7.56 -2.84 4.07
CA PHE A 122 -7.79 -4.12 3.39
C PHE A 122 -6.57 -5.05 3.40
N VAL A 123 -5.35 -4.49 3.48
CA VAL A 123 -4.12 -5.27 3.66
C VAL A 123 -3.96 -5.70 5.11
N LEU A 124 -4.05 -4.74 6.05
CA LEU A 124 -3.78 -5.03 7.46
C LEU A 124 -4.85 -5.90 8.11
N SER A 125 -6.12 -5.85 7.64
CA SER A 125 -7.19 -6.72 8.17
C SER A 125 -6.94 -8.20 7.94
N SER A 126 -6.35 -8.56 6.81
CA SER A 126 -5.95 -9.95 6.53
C SER A 126 -4.59 -10.29 7.11
N ALA A 127 -3.63 -9.36 7.05
CA ALA A 127 -2.29 -9.58 7.56
C ALA A 127 -2.26 -9.83 9.07
N VAL A 128 -3.08 -9.12 9.86
CA VAL A 128 -3.09 -9.28 11.33
C VAL A 128 -3.51 -10.68 11.78
N GLU A 129 -4.33 -11.39 11.00
CA GLU A 129 -4.76 -12.76 11.33
C GLU A 129 -3.61 -13.78 11.33
N VAL A 130 -2.61 -13.57 10.48
CA VAL A 130 -1.54 -14.55 10.23
C VAL A 130 -0.14 -14.05 10.55
N ALA A 131 0.03 -12.75 10.70
CA ALA A 131 1.32 -12.08 10.84
C ALA A 131 1.33 -10.97 11.88
N GLY A 132 0.42 -10.98 12.87
CA GLY A 132 0.30 -9.93 13.87
C GLY A 132 1.60 -9.61 14.61
N ASP A 133 2.45 -10.62 14.81
CA ASP A 133 3.77 -10.56 15.45
C ASP A 133 4.89 -10.05 14.52
N MET A 134 4.70 -10.07 13.19
CA MET A 134 5.74 -9.63 12.25
C MET A 134 6.00 -8.13 12.37
N TRP A 135 7.27 -7.78 12.27
CA TRP A 135 7.78 -6.44 12.51
C TRP A 135 7.91 -5.65 11.21
N HIS A 136 7.43 -4.41 11.22
CA HIS A 136 7.67 -3.44 10.15
C HIS A 136 8.91 -2.61 10.50
N PRO A 137 10.09 -2.89 9.92
CA PRO A 137 11.36 -2.36 10.40
C PRO A 137 11.40 -0.82 10.41
N ARG A 138 10.87 -0.20 9.38
CA ARG A 138 10.89 1.27 9.23
C ARG A 138 10.00 2.02 10.23
N LEU A 139 8.87 1.44 10.59
CA LEU A 139 7.93 2.07 11.52
C LEU A 139 8.20 1.67 12.97
N GLY A 140 9.04 0.65 13.20
CA GLY A 140 9.33 0.15 14.52
C GLY A 140 8.06 -0.38 15.22
N GLN A 141 7.19 -1.09 14.49
CA GLN A 141 5.90 -1.57 14.98
C GLN A 141 5.56 -2.93 14.41
N SER A 142 4.82 -3.74 15.17
CA SER A 142 4.27 -4.99 14.67
C SER A 142 3.05 -4.72 13.78
N ILE A 143 2.67 -5.73 12.97
CA ILE A 143 1.45 -5.69 12.17
C ILE A 143 0.21 -5.48 13.05
N ASP A 144 0.17 -6.12 14.24
CA ASP A 144 -0.92 -5.91 15.20
C ASP A 144 -1.02 -4.45 15.65
N GLN A 145 0.12 -3.85 16.01
CA GLN A 145 0.15 -2.43 16.38
C GLN A 145 -0.28 -1.50 15.24
N LEU A 146 0.13 -1.79 13.99
CA LEU A 146 -0.31 -1.03 12.82
C LEU A 146 -1.82 -1.18 12.59
N TRP A 147 -2.35 -2.40 12.75
CA TRP A 147 -3.79 -2.66 12.65
C TRP A 147 -4.61 -1.89 13.69
N GLN A 148 -4.19 -1.92 14.96
CA GLN A 148 -4.87 -1.21 16.05
C GLN A 148 -4.99 0.29 15.76
N GLN A 149 -4.01 0.89 15.10
CA GLN A 149 -4.03 2.30 14.72
C GLN A 149 -5.05 2.62 13.63
N LEU A 150 -5.41 1.63 12.79
CA LEU A 150 -6.51 1.77 11.81
C LEU A 150 -7.89 1.51 12.42
N CYS A 151 -7.98 1.09 13.67
CA CYS A 151 -9.24 0.84 14.36
C CYS A 151 -9.82 2.07 15.08
N VAL A 152 -9.31 3.27 14.77
CA VAL A 152 -9.83 4.52 15.32
C VAL A 152 -11.00 5.08 14.48
N PRO A 153 -11.92 5.86 15.08
CA PRO A 153 -13.11 6.34 14.38
C PRO A 153 -12.84 7.48 13.39
N GLN A 154 -11.74 8.20 13.55
CA GLN A 154 -11.39 9.35 12.72
C GLN A 154 -9.89 9.47 12.52
N PHE A 155 -9.49 9.97 11.35
CA PHE A 155 -8.09 10.15 10.97
C PHE A 155 -7.82 11.60 10.56
N ALA A 156 -6.75 12.18 11.08
CA ALA A 156 -6.19 13.44 10.60
C ALA A 156 -4.94 13.14 9.77
N VAL A 157 -4.93 13.58 8.53
CA VAL A 157 -3.82 13.37 7.60
C VAL A 157 -3.24 14.72 7.16
N GLY A 158 -1.98 14.95 7.45
CA GLY A 158 -1.25 16.11 7.00
C GLY A 158 -0.84 15.98 5.54
N VAL A 159 -1.06 17.01 4.73
CA VAL A 159 -0.65 17.05 3.31
C VAL A 159 0.38 18.15 3.11
N GLU A 160 1.56 17.76 2.66
CA GLU A 160 2.65 18.66 2.34
C GLU A 160 2.82 18.78 0.83
N LEU A 161 2.95 20.01 0.33
CA LEU A 161 3.35 20.27 -1.05
C LEU A 161 4.87 20.47 -1.06
N SER A 162 5.58 19.67 -1.83
CA SER A 162 7.05 19.77 -1.90
C SER A 162 7.53 20.54 -3.10
N GLY A 163 8.62 21.29 -2.92
CA GLY A 163 9.38 21.94 -3.97
C GLY A 163 8.51 22.76 -4.93
N GLU A 164 8.59 22.44 -6.21
CA GLU A 164 7.90 23.13 -7.30
C GLU A 164 6.37 23.18 -7.16
N LEU A 165 5.73 22.22 -6.47
CA LEU A 165 4.28 22.26 -6.27
C LEU A 165 3.87 23.36 -5.29
N ALA A 166 4.67 23.62 -4.27
CA ALA A 166 4.38 24.66 -3.28
C ALA A 166 4.42 26.06 -3.91
N GLU A 167 5.23 26.25 -4.95
CA GLU A 167 5.41 27.51 -5.68
C GLU A 167 4.53 27.61 -6.93
N SER A 168 3.86 26.52 -7.32
CA SER A 168 3.04 26.47 -8.54
C SER A 168 1.73 27.22 -8.38
N ALA A 169 1.42 28.10 -9.32
CA ALA A 169 0.14 28.81 -9.37
C ALA A 169 -1.07 27.84 -9.44
N ASP A 170 -0.91 26.68 -10.08
CA ASP A 170 -1.97 25.67 -10.19
C ASP A 170 -2.36 25.09 -8.82
N PHE A 171 -1.42 25.08 -7.85
CA PHE A 171 -1.64 24.62 -6.47
C PHE A 171 -1.86 25.76 -5.49
N ALA A 172 -1.95 27.01 -5.97
CA ALA A 172 -2.33 28.14 -5.11
C ALA A 172 -3.73 27.87 -4.52
N GLY A 173 -3.84 27.98 -3.20
CA GLY A 173 -5.10 27.66 -2.51
C GLY A 173 -5.43 26.17 -2.34
N PHE A 174 -4.60 25.24 -2.82
CA PHE A 174 -4.83 23.81 -2.62
C PHE A 174 -4.84 23.45 -1.13
N LEU A 175 -5.96 22.89 -0.66
CA LEU A 175 -6.21 22.56 0.75
C LEU A 175 -6.08 23.75 1.73
N GLU A 176 -6.44 24.97 1.32
CA GLU A 176 -6.65 26.09 2.27
C GLU A 176 -7.75 25.77 3.27
N GLN A 177 -8.79 25.04 2.83
CA GLN A 177 -9.81 24.44 3.66
C GLN A 177 -9.53 22.94 3.80
N PRO A 178 -9.77 22.33 5.00
CA PRO A 178 -9.65 20.90 5.16
C PRO A 178 -10.55 20.13 4.19
N LEU A 179 -10.02 19.12 3.52
CA LEU A 179 -10.82 18.20 2.72
C LEU A 179 -11.29 17.05 3.60
N GLN A 180 -12.59 16.92 3.76
CA GLN A 180 -13.19 15.79 4.46
C GLN A 180 -13.63 14.71 3.48
N HIS A 181 -13.23 13.47 3.73
CA HIS A 181 -13.70 12.31 2.99
C HIS A 181 -13.97 11.14 3.94
N GLY A 182 -15.25 10.89 4.24
CA GLY A 182 -15.65 9.93 5.26
C GLY A 182 -15.05 10.25 6.64
N ALA A 183 -14.37 9.31 7.24
CA ALA A 183 -13.71 9.46 8.53
C ALA A 183 -12.30 10.11 8.44
N VAL A 184 -11.84 10.48 7.24
CA VAL A 184 -10.50 11.06 7.02
C VAL A 184 -10.61 12.55 6.73
N SER A 185 -9.88 13.35 7.50
CA SER A 185 -9.68 14.78 7.29
C SER A 185 -8.28 15.04 6.76
N PHE A 186 -8.17 15.60 5.57
CA PHE A 186 -6.92 16.06 5.00
C PHE A 186 -6.74 17.54 5.26
N GLN A 187 -5.61 17.93 5.79
CA GLN A 187 -5.27 19.32 6.08
C GLN A 187 -3.90 19.64 5.51
N ARG A 188 -3.73 20.85 4.97
CA ARG A 188 -2.42 21.32 4.54
C ARG A 188 -1.50 21.40 5.76
N SER A 189 -0.45 20.63 5.75
CA SER A 189 0.62 20.73 6.74
C SER A 189 1.55 21.85 6.27
N VAL A 190 1.44 22.99 6.92
CA VAL A 190 2.47 24.04 6.83
C VAL A 190 3.48 23.66 7.89
N ALA A 191 4.76 23.67 7.56
CA ALA A 191 5.84 23.53 8.55
C ALA A 191 5.82 24.75 9.49
N ALA A 192 4.78 24.85 10.32
CA ALA A 192 4.61 25.92 11.29
C ALA A 192 5.35 25.52 12.55
N VAL A 193 6.34 26.30 12.86
CA VAL A 193 7.09 26.30 14.10
C VAL A 193 6.10 26.32 15.29
N GLY A 194 6.04 25.22 16.05
CA GLY A 194 5.55 25.24 17.41
C GLY A 194 4.21 24.56 17.74
N VAL A 195 3.48 23.99 16.80
CA VAL A 195 2.26 23.20 17.12
C VAL A 195 2.47 21.75 16.70
N ALA A 196 2.67 20.87 17.65
CA ALA A 196 2.69 19.43 17.42
C ALA A 196 1.26 18.95 17.14
N VAL A 197 0.87 18.89 15.87
CA VAL A 197 -0.36 18.21 15.48
C VAL A 197 -0.03 16.71 15.36
N ASN A 198 -0.74 15.90 16.12
CA ASN A 198 -0.56 14.44 16.07
C ASN A 198 -1.29 13.88 14.83
N TRP A 199 -0.59 13.90 13.71
CA TRP A 199 -1.10 13.35 12.45
C TRP A 199 -1.08 11.82 12.49
N PHE A 200 -2.17 11.17 12.04
CA PHE A 200 -2.17 9.73 11.78
C PHE A 200 -1.12 9.38 10.71
N ALA A 201 -1.09 10.19 9.65
CA ALA A 201 -0.16 10.04 8.54
C ALA A 201 0.17 11.40 7.93
N ARG A 202 1.28 11.48 7.21
CA ARG A 202 1.63 12.60 6.35
C ARG A 202 1.65 12.15 4.90
N LEU A 203 1.10 12.95 4.02
CA LEU A 203 1.18 12.76 2.58
C LEU A 203 2.01 13.88 1.98
N GLN A 204 3.11 13.52 1.33
CA GLN A 204 3.91 14.49 0.61
C GLN A 204 3.56 14.41 -0.87
N LEU A 205 3.00 15.50 -1.42
CA LEU A 205 2.70 15.60 -2.84
C LEU A 205 3.93 16.11 -3.58
N ARG A 206 4.35 15.38 -4.61
CA ARG A 206 5.45 15.74 -5.49
C ARG A 206 4.99 15.73 -6.94
N ARG A 207 5.59 16.58 -7.77
CA ARG A 207 5.29 16.57 -9.21
C ARG A 207 5.73 15.23 -9.82
N ALA A 208 4.85 14.64 -10.64
CA ALA A 208 5.17 13.42 -11.36
C ALA A 208 6.15 13.77 -12.50
N ASP A 209 7.37 13.30 -12.40
CA ASP A 209 8.35 13.38 -13.47
C ASP A 209 8.49 12.01 -14.14
N LEU A 210 8.14 11.94 -15.43
CA LEU A 210 8.24 10.69 -16.20
C LEU A 210 9.70 10.27 -16.47
N ARG A 211 10.65 11.21 -16.35
CA ARG A 211 12.08 10.94 -16.55
C ARG A 211 12.74 10.37 -15.29
N ASN A 212 12.21 10.75 -14.11
CA ASN A 212 12.68 10.30 -12.80
C ASN A 212 11.54 9.56 -12.10
N PRO A 213 11.46 8.26 -12.22
CA PRO A 213 10.42 7.49 -11.56
C PRO A 213 10.53 7.55 -10.03
N PRO A 214 9.42 7.29 -9.28
CA PRO A 214 9.34 7.44 -7.83
C PRO A 214 10.47 6.80 -7.03
N TRP A 215 10.97 5.66 -7.46
CA TRP A 215 12.05 4.92 -6.78
C TRP A 215 13.43 5.56 -6.90
N SER A 216 13.62 6.57 -7.76
CA SER A 216 14.89 7.30 -7.85
C SER A 216 15.06 8.37 -6.76
N TYR A 217 14.06 8.56 -5.90
CA TYR A 217 14.10 9.53 -4.80
C TYR A 217 14.16 8.80 -3.44
N PRO A 218 15.33 8.56 -2.86
CA PRO A 218 15.47 7.91 -1.55
C PRO A 218 14.68 8.62 -0.45
N GLU A 219 14.63 9.96 -0.49
CA GLU A 219 13.87 10.79 0.43
C GLU A 219 12.34 10.70 0.24
N ALA A 220 11.88 10.06 -0.84
CA ALA A 220 10.46 9.82 -1.06
C ALA A 220 9.86 8.79 -0.08
N TYR A 221 10.71 8.11 0.68
CA TYR A 221 10.30 7.08 1.64
C TYR A 221 10.94 7.33 3.02
N PRO A 222 10.61 8.44 3.66
CA PRO A 222 11.11 8.74 5.00
C PRO A 222 10.66 7.68 6.00
N GLY A 223 11.45 7.48 7.04
CA GLY A 223 11.24 6.41 8.03
C GLY A 223 10.05 6.61 8.97
N ASP A 224 9.34 7.71 8.88
CA ASP A 224 8.11 7.98 9.61
C ASP A 224 6.87 7.64 8.76
N ARG A 225 5.69 7.86 9.28
CA ARG A 225 4.41 7.60 8.59
C ARG A 225 4.13 8.58 7.45
N THR A 226 5.09 8.75 6.57
CA THR A 226 4.95 9.60 5.39
C THR A 226 4.83 8.73 4.14
N LEU A 227 3.79 8.97 3.35
CA LEU A 227 3.62 8.42 2.02
C LEU A 227 3.80 9.52 0.99
N VAL A 228 4.63 9.27 -0.01
CA VAL A 228 4.80 10.21 -1.12
C VAL A 228 3.86 9.85 -2.25
N LEU A 229 3.06 10.82 -2.69
CA LEU A 229 2.17 10.72 -3.84
C LEU A 229 2.69 11.62 -4.97
N PHE A 230 2.80 11.06 -6.16
CA PHE A 230 3.24 11.80 -7.35
C PHE A 230 2.02 12.25 -8.14
N VAL A 231 1.86 13.56 -8.25
CA VAL A 231 0.68 14.20 -8.84
C VAL A 231 1.02 15.02 -10.06
N ARG A 232 0.05 15.16 -10.98
CA ARG A 232 0.20 15.90 -12.23
C ARG A 232 -0.56 17.23 -12.22
N SER A 233 -1.66 17.28 -11.50
CA SER A 233 -2.53 18.43 -11.34
C SER A 233 -3.23 18.42 -10.00
N PRO A 234 -3.88 19.52 -9.57
CA PRO A 234 -4.70 19.55 -8.36
C PRO A 234 -5.84 18.53 -8.35
N GLU A 235 -6.53 18.32 -9.50
CA GLU A 235 -7.60 17.34 -9.65
C GLU A 235 -7.07 15.92 -9.43
N ASN A 236 -5.91 15.60 -10.02
CA ASN A 236 -5.24 14.32 -9.81
C ASN A 236 -4.79 14.14 -8.35
N ALA A 237 -4.36 15.22 -7.69
CA ALA A 237 -4.04 15.19 -6.27
C ALA A 237 -5.28 14.89 -5.42
N LEU A 238 -6.41 15.56 -5.65
CA LEU A 238 -7.67 15.32 -4.95
C LEU A 238 -8.16 13.89 -5.13
N GLU A 239 -8.05 13.33 -6.32
CA GLU A 239 -8.41 11.94 -6.60
C GLU A 239 -7.52 10.97 -5.80
N GLN A 240 -6.22 11.17 -5.78
CA GLN A 240 -5.31 10.33 -4.98
C GLN A 240 -5.57 10.45 -3.47
N LEU A 241 -5.95 11.63 -2.96
CA LEU A 241 -6.35 11.79 -1.56
C LEU A 241 -7.62 11.01 -1.24
N ARG A 242 -8.64 11.03 -2.11
CA ARG A 242 -9.87 10.24 -1.95
C ARG A 242 -9.56 8.73 -1.94
N GLN A 243 -8.74 8.26 -2.88
CA GLN A 243 -8.29 6.86 -2.93
C GLN A 243 -7.55 6.46 -1.66
N THR A 244 -6.69 7.35 -1.13
CA THR A 244 -5.99 7.15 0.13
C THR A 244 -6.98 7.04 1.30
N ALA A 245 -7.99 7.91 1.36
CA ALA A 245 -9.02 7.84 2.39
C ALA A 245 -9.79 6.51 2.34
N THR A 246 -10.18 6.06 1.15
CA THR A 246 -10.84 4.76 0.96
C THR A 246 -9.93 3.62 1.43
N ALA A 247 -8.63 3.66 1.13
CA ALA A 247 -7.67 2.65 1.57
C ALA A 247 -7.50 2.59 3.10
N ILE A 248 -7.62 3.73 3.80
CA ILE A 248 -7.54 3.82 5.27
C ILE A 248 -8.81 3.27 5.93
N THR A 249 -9.97 3.55 5.36
CA THR A 249 -11.26 3.24 5.99
C THR A 249 -11.85 1.90 5.58
N GLY A 250 -11.49 1.39 4.42
CA GLY A 250 -11.93 0.09 3.87
C GLY A 250 -13.15 0.24 3.02
#